data_f87f7987b49f3dfdaf2d876839cdb7f9
#
_entry.id   f87f7987b49f3dfdaf2d876839cdb7f9
#
_cell.length_a   1.000
_cell.length_b   1.000
_cell.length_c   1.000
_cell.angle_alpha   90.00
_cell.angle_beta   90.00
_cell.angle_gamma   90.00
#
_symmetry.space_group_name_H-M   'P 1'
#
loop_
_entity.id
_entity.type
_entity.pdbx_description
1 polymer ?
#
loop_
_entity_poly.entity_id
_entity_poly.type
_entity_poly.pdbx_seq_one_letter_code
_entity_poly.pdbx_strand_id
1 'polypeptide(L)'
;MGRLRLKLRNLILLVLLSGATLGAQVSLPGVLSSHMVVQRDMPVHVWGQAAPGEAVSVSFRGEARAAKANPLGQWSVYLKPGAAGGPFQMTVQGAQPEGTRQAITLDDVLVGDVWLASGQSNMEFEMRRAVTAEADLPLATNPRIRLLVVNKQAAEYAQENIESAGWAASSPKTAKDFSAVAWYFAREIEQREKVPVGIIDSTWGGTVAESWTRLTALGEDVALAPLFVTRGRMTDGEADALREDKEHERLRAEAKAQGKPEPVFSWHPSLSMWAPGLLWNGMIAPLTPFPIRGVIWYQGESNSKLERAPLYGKLFRTLIEDWRREWGEGDFPFLYVQIANFKSTPAEDWATLREQQRKALELRNTAMVVTIDIGNPDDVHPTDKLDVGLRLAQAARALSYAESVEYAGPLFRQVTSEEGSLRVWFDHAKGLTTKGGEATGFEVAGGDGKFAPATARIDGETVVVGSASVADPVSVRYGWANSPLCNLFNEDGLPTSPFTSER
;
A
#
# COMPACT_ATOMS: atom_id res chain seq x y z
N MET A 1 78.72 48.63 -6.61
CA MET A 1 77.70 48.27 -5.62
C MET A 1 76.39 48.94 -6.01
N GLY A 2 75.61 48.37 -6.83
CA GLY A 2 74.37 48.94 -7.33
C GLY A 2 73.15 48.06 -6.85
N ARG A 3 72.27 48.69 -6.11
CA ARG A 3 71.02 48.08 -5.68
C ARG A 3 69.91 48.21 -6.76
N LEU A 4 69.56 47.10 -7.36
CA LEU A 4 68.45 47.05 -8.28
C LEU A 4 67.11 46.96 -7.47
N ARG A 5 66.28 48.02 -7.60
CA ARG A 5 64.93 48.01 -7.03
C ARG A 5 63.95 47.47 -8.05
N LEU A 6 63.44 46.27 -7.80
CA LEU A 6 62.34 45.68 -8.55
C LEU A 6 60.98 46.26 -8.10
N LYS A 7 60.30 46.97 -8.98
CA LYS A 7 58.94 47.46 -8.76
C LYS A 7 57.99 46.35 -9.13
N LEU A 8 57.34 45.72 -8.15
CA LEU A 8 56.23 44.77 -8.35
C LEU A 8 54.99 45.61 -8.68
N ARG A 9 54.51 45.55 -9.93
CA ARG A 9 53.20 46.07 -10.34
C ARG A 9 52.16 44.94 -10.07
N ASN A 10 51.29 45.15 -9.08
CA ASN A 10 50.13 44.32 -8.83
C ASN A 10 49.14 44.46 -10.00
N LEU A 11 49.07 43.45 -10.87
CA LEU A 11 48.04 43.32 -11.88
C LEU A 11 46.88 42.55 -11.21
N ILE A 12 45.87 43.26 -10.74
CA ILE A 12 44.61 42.66 -10.28
C ILE A 12 43.85 42.22 -11.55
N LEU A 13 43.88 40.93 -11.86
CA LEU A 13 43.07 40.35 -12.90
C LEU A 13 41.65 40.20 -12.34
N LEU A 14 40.74 41.11 -12.70
CA LEU A 14 39.32 40.99 -12.41
C LEU A 14 38.74 39.93 -13.35
N VAL A 15 38.67 38.69 -12.88
CA VAL A 15 37.91 37.64 -13.58
C VAL A 15 36.44 37.93 -13.36
N LEU A 16 35.81 38.61 -14.31
CA LEU A 16 34.36 38.65 -14.45
C LEU A 16 33.89 37.21 -14.77
N LEU A 17 33.55 36.46 -13.72
CA LEU A 17 32.72 35.28 -13.87
C LEU A 17 31.34 35.78 -14.32
N SER A 18 31.15 35.88 -15.65
CA SER A 18 29.83 35.86 -16.24
C SER A 18 29.25 34.48 -15.96
N GLY A 19 28.68 34.29 -14.78
CA GLY A 19 27.82 33.16 -14.48
C GLY A 19 26.64 33.23 -15.45
N ALA A 20 26.72 32.53 -16.56
CA ALA A 20 25.52 32.12 -17.27
C ALA A 20 24.71 31.33 -16.24
N THR A 21 23.76 31.96 -15.59
CA THR A 21 22.69 31.26 -14.89
C THR A 21 21.99 30.45 -15.97
N LEU A 22 22.37 29.17 -16.10
CA LEU A 22 21.49 28.18 -16.71
C LEU A 22 20.20 28.28 -15.90
N GLY A 23 19.22 29.04 -16.41
CA GLY A 23 17.91 29.17 -15.77
C GLY A 23 17.38 27.75 -15.56
N ALA A 24 17.07 27.40 -14.34
CA ALA A 24 16.49 26.10 -14.05
C ALA A 24 15.22 25.98 -14.91
N GLN A 25 15.22 24.97 -15.78
CA GLN A 25 14.09 24.67 -16.65
C GLN A 25 12.89 24.23 -15.80
N VAL A 26 11.68 24.68 -16.11
CA VAL A 26 10.46 24.20 -15.44
C VAL A 26 10.40 22.68 -15.54
N SER A 27 10.23 22.02 -14.39
CA SER A 27 10.12 20.56 -14.30
C SER A 27 8.96 20.16 -13.41
N LEU A 28 8.44 18.96 -13.67
CA LEU A 28 7.32 18.34 -12.94
C LEU A 28 7.80 17.04 -12.28
N PRO A 29 7.21 16.66 -11.13
CA PRO A 29 7.47 15.33 -10.55
C PRO A 29 6.89 14.22 -11.45
N GLY A 30 7.47 13.02 -11.38
CA GLY A 30 7.13 11.90 -12.25
C GLY A 30 5.67 11.44 -12.19
N VAL A 31 4.97 11.72 -11.09
CA VAL A 31 3.53 11.45 -10.96
C VAL A 31 2.68 12.36 -11.87
N LEU A 32 3.18 13.56 -12.19
CA LEU A 32 2.53 14.50 -13.11
C LEU A 32 3.09 14.28 -14.54
N SER A 33 2.52 13.36 -15.27
CA SER A 33 2.95 13.04 -16.63
C SER A 33 1.76 12.78 -17.55
N SER A 34 1.99 12.73 -18.87
CA SER A 34 0.98 12.33 -19.84
C SER A 34 0.32 11.01 -19.45
N HIS A 35 -0.91 10.80 -19.86
CA HIS A 35 -1.74 9.64 -19.56
C HIS A 35 -2.21 9.52 -18.09
N MET A 36 -1.90 10.47 -17.20
CA MET A 36 -2.34 10.45 -15.80
C MET A 36 -3.87 10.54 -15.67
N VAL A 37 -4.36 10.06 -14.53
CA VAL A 37 -5.69 10.38 -14.00
C VAL A 37 -5.52 11.38 -12.88
N VAL A 38 -6.22 12.50 -12.91
CA VAL A 38 -6.33 13.42 -11.77
C VAL A 38 -7.60 13.13 -10.99
N GLN A 39 -7.54 13.23 -9.66
CA GLN A 39 -8.68 12.92 -8.79
C GLN A 39 -9.85 13.89 -9.05
N ARG A 40 -11.05 13.34 -9.33
CA ARG A 40 -12.31 14.11 -9.40
C ARG A 40 -12.76 14.56 -8.00
N ASP A 41 -13.62 15.54 -7.96
CA ASP A 41 -14.25 16.10 -6.75
C ASP A 41 -13.28 16.77 -5.76
N MET A 42 -12.00 16.88 -6.12
CA MET A 42 -10.95 17.54 -5.37
C MET A 42 -10.16 18.51 -6.26
N PRO A 43 -9.57 19.58 -5.72
CA PRO A 43 -8.71 20.45 -6.51
C PRO A 43 -7.54 19.69 -7.14
N VAL A 44 -7.32 19.88 -8.44
CA VAL A 44 -6.15 19.32 -9.14
C VAL A 44 -4.92 20.10 -8.71
N HIS A 45 -4.05 19.47 -7.96
CA HIS A 45 -2.77 20.05 -7.53
C HIS A 45 -1.71 19.79 -8.59
N VAL A 46 -1.08 20.85 -9.07
CA VAL A 46 0.05 20.79 -10.02
C VAL A 46 1.21 21.57 -9.41
N TRP A 47 2.37 20.93 -9.30
CA TRP A 47 3.55 21.49 -8.66
C TRP A 47 4.83 21.07 -9.36
N GLY A 48 5.94 21.73 -9.03
CA GLY A 48 7.24 21.40 -9.58
C GLY A 48 8.33 22.39 -9.21
N GLN A 49 9.40 22.35 -9.99
CA GLN A 49 10.57 23.21 -9.82
C GLN A 49 10.69 24.17 -11.01
N ALA A 50 11.21 25.38 -10.76
CA ALA A 50 11.55 26.39 -11.76
C ALA A 50 12.67 27.27 -11.22
N ALA A 51 13.16 28.24 -12.00
CA ALA A 51 14.10 29.22 -11.48
C ALA A 51 13.49 30.04 -10.33
N PRO A 52 14.23 30.36 -9.25
CA PRO A 52 13.72 31.18 -8.17
C PRO A 52 13.10 32.50 -8.70
N GLY A 53 11.86 32.76 -8.32
CA GLY A 53 11.11 33.93 -8.77
C GLY A 53 10.50 33.85 -10.16
N GLU A 54 10.67 32.74 -10.89
CA GLU A 54 10.05 32.53 -12.20
C GLU A 54 8.53 32.42 -12.06
N ALA A 55 7.79 33.02 -12.99
CA ALA A 55 6.36 32.86 -13.08
C ALA A 55 6.03 31.62 -13.91
N VAL A 56 5.27 30.70 -13.31
CA VAL A 56 4.80 29.48 -13.97
C VAL A 56 3.28 29.54 -14.09
N SER A 57 2.74 29.24 -15.28
CA SER A 57 1.31 29.16 -15.52
C SER A 57 0.92 27.74 -15.91
N VAL A 58 -0.21 27.27 -15.40
CA VAL A 58 -0.81 25.97 -15.73
C VAL A 58 -2.19 26.20 -16.32
N SER A 59 -2.45 25.59 -17.48
CA SER A 59 -3.75 25.62 -18.15
C SER A 59 -4.32 24.22 -18.25
N PHE A 60 -5.57 24.05 -17.80
CA PHE A 60 -6.29 22.78 -17.84
C PHE A 60 -7.79 23.03 -18.01
N ARG A 61 -8.43 22.42 -19.00
CA ARG A 61 -9.89 22.49 -19.26
C ARG A 61 -10.46 23.90 -19.30
N GLY A 62 -9.74 24.85 -19.92
CA GLY A 62 -10.17 26.25 -20.04
C GLY A 62 -9.94 27.11 -18.81
N GLU A 63 -9.46 26.57 -17.71
CA GLU A 63 -8.96 27.31 -16.55
C GLU A 63 -7.44 27.49 -16.65
N ALA A 64 -6.94 28.66 -16.28
CA ALA A 64 -5.52 28.94 -16.15
C ALA A 64 -5.21 29.52 -14.76
N ARG A 65 -4.12 29.05 -14.16
CA ARG A 65 -3.60 29.52 -12.88
C ARG A 65 -2.11 29.80 -13.02
N ALA A 66 -1.62 30.76 -12.26
CA ALA A 66 -0.21 31.09 -12.22
C ALA A 66 0.30 31.14 -10.79
N ALA A 67 1.54 30.74 -10.62
CA ALA A 67 2.30 30.87 -9.38
C ALA A 67 3.69 31.44 -9.67
N LYS A 68 4.35 31.93 -8.65
CA LYS A 68 5.73 32.36 -8.71
C LYS A 68 6.58 31.39 -7.89
N ALA A 69 7.65 30.85 -8.47
CA ALA A 69 8.56 29.98 -7.78
C ALA A 69 9.19 30.69 -6.56
N ASN A 70 9.23 30.01 -5.43
CA ASN A 70 9.83 30.50 -4.21
C ASN A 70 11.38 30.58 -4.32
N PRO A 71 12.11 31.07 -3.29
CA PRO A 71 13.59 31.10 -3.33
C PRO A 71 14.26 29.73 -3.48
N LEU A 72 13.56 28.63 -3.20
CA LEU A 72 14.03 27.24 -3.40
C LEU A 72 13.67 26.71 -4.79
N GLY A 73 13.01 27.51 -5.64
CA GLY A 73 12.55 27.09 -6.97
C GLY A 73 11.21 26.35 -6.98
N GLN A 74 10.57 26.13 -5.84
CA GLN A 74 9.31 25.38 -5.74
C GLN A 74 8.11 26.25 -6.11
N TRP A 75 7.17 25.71 -6.85
CA TRP A 75 5.90 26.36 -7.22
C TRP A 75 4.75 25.36 -7.18
N SER A 76 3.54 25.84 -6.94
CA SER A 76 2.33 25.01 -7.04
C SER A 76 1.10 25.85 -7.39
N VAL A 77 0.11 25.20 -8.03
CA VAL A 77 -1.22 25.76 -8.32
C VAL A 77 -2.29 24.71 -8.09
N TYR A 78 -3.51 25.17 -7.85
CA TYR A 78 -4.71 24.35 -7.73
C TYR A 78 -5.72 24.77 -8.79
N LEU A 79 -6.24 23.78 -9.56
CA LEU A 79 -7.27 23.97 -10.58
C LEU A 79 -8.50 23.14 -10.24
N LYS A 80 -9.63 23.49 -10.86
CA LYS A 80 -10.86 22.71 -10.71
C LYS A 80 -10.76 21.43 -11.55
N PRO A 81 -11.12 20.25 -11.01
CA PRO A 81 -11.08 19.01 -11.78
C PRO A 81 -12.17 18.99 -12.86
N GLY A 82 -13.35 19.56 -12.56
CA GLY A 82 -14.55 19.42 -13.37
C GLY A 82 -15.13 18.01 -13.34
N ALA A 83 -16.06 17.69 -14.23
CA ALA A 83 -16.67 16.37 -14.33
C ALA A 83 -15.66 15.30 -14.79
N ALA A 84 -15.86 14.05 -14.34
CA ALA A 84 -15.09 12.90 -14.81
C ALA A 84 -15.17 12.75 -16.34
N GLY A 85 -14.06 12.30 -16.94
CA GLY A 85 -13.96 12.09 -18.39
C GLY A 85 -12.57 12.39 -18.93
N GLY A 86 -12.50 12.71 -20.20
CA GLY A 86 -11.27 12.96 -20.95
C GLY A 86 -11.29 12.22 -22.29
N PRO A 87 -10.17 12.20 -23.05
CA PRO A 87 -8.88 12.79 -22.67
C PRO A 87 -8.84 14.32 -22.79
N PHE A 88 -8.04 14.93 -21.93
CA PHE A 88 -7.75 16.37 -21.93
C PHE A 88 -6.25 16.62 -22.08
N GLN A 89 -5.91 17.87 -22.41
CA GLN A 89 -4.53 18.35 -22.42
C GLN A 89 -4.32 19.32 -21.25
N MET A 90 -3.18 19.23 -20.59
CA MET A 90 -2.69 20.17 -19.58
C MET A 90 -1.39 20.78 -20.07
N THR A 91 -1.24 22.11 -19.95
CA THR A 91 -0.03 22.83 -20.37
C THR A 91 0.56 23.56 -19.19
N VAL A 92 1.86 23.40 -18.95
CA VAL A 92 2.64 24.12 -17.96
C VAL A 92 3.66 24.99 -18.67
N GLN A 93 3.64 26.30 -18.41
CA GLN A 93 4.52 27.28 -19.08
C GLN A 93 5.32 28.06 -18.05
N GLY A 94 6.65 28.07 -18.19
CA GLY A 94 7.56 28.97 -17.51
C GLY A 94 7.79 30.24 -18.31
N ALA A 95 7.97 31.37 -17.63
CA ALA A 95 8.36 32.63 -18.23
C ALA A 95 9.87 32.80 -18.10
N GLN A 96 10.61 32.55 -19.16
CA GLN A 96 12.06 32.82 -19.19
C GLN A 96 12.37 34.29 -19.46
N PRO A 97 13.46 34.87 -18.86
CA PRO A 97 13.81 36.28 -19.01
C PRO A 97 14.09 36.72 -20.45
N GLU A 98 14.47 35.84 -21.34
CA GLU A 98 14.85 36.11 -22.74
C GLU A 98 13.73 35.85 -23.77
N GLY A 99 12.46 35.69 -23.32
CA GLY A 99 11.33 35.59 -24.24
C GLY A 99 11.11 34.20 -24.85
N THR A 100 11.96 33.24 -24.62
CA THR A 100 11.72 31.81 -24.94
C THR A 100 10.83 31.19 -23.88
N ARG A 101 9.60 30.85 -24.24
CA ARG A 101 8.66 30.15 -23.36
C ARG A 101 8.90 28.65 -23.47
N GLN A 102 9.30 28.03 -22.37
CA GLN A 102 9.28 26.59 -22.31
C GLN A 102 7.87 26.13 -21.90
N ALA A 103 7.27 25.29 -22.71
CA ALA A 103 5.99 24.65 -22.41
C ALA A 103 6.18 23.15 -22.23
N ILE A 104 5.67 22.60 -21.14
CA ILE A 104 5.48 21.17 -20.95
C ILE A 104 4.01 20.90 -21.25
N THR A 105 3.76 20.00 -22.20
CA THR A 105 2.41 19.55 -22.52
C THR A 105 2.21 18.14 -22.01
N LEU A 106 1.20 17.94 -21.17
CA LEU A 106 0.75 16.64 -20.70
C LEU A 106 -0.51 16.28 -21.50
N ASP A 107 -0.36 15.26 -22.34
CA ASP A 107 -1.44 14.79 -23.20
C ASP A 107 -2.20 13.64 -22.55
N ASP A 108 -3.44 13.42 -23.03
CA ASP A 108 -4.28 12.30 -22.65
C ASP A 108 -4.53 12.20 -21.14
N VAL A 109 -4.74 13.36 -20.49
CA VAL A 109 -5.07 13.46 -19.06
C VAL A 109 -6.55 13.13 -18.87
N LEU A 110 -6.86 12.23 -17.95
CA LEU A 110 -8.23 11.89 -17.56
C LEU A 110 -8.58 12.52 -16.20
N VAL A 111 -9.85 12.78 -15.99
CA VAL A 111 -10.43 13.11 -14.67
C VAL A 111 -11.24 11.91 -14.21
N GLY A 112 -10.90 11.36 -13.05
CA GLY A 112 -11.52 10.14 -12.52
C GLY A 112 -11.15 9.89 -11.08
N ASP A 113 -11.13 8.64 -10.66
CA ASP A 113 -10.75 8.26 -9.30
C ASP A 113 -9.33 7.69 -9.28
N VAL A 114 -8.51 8.18 -8.36
CA VAL A 114 -7.13 7.72 -8.17
C VAL A 114 -7.03 6.93 -6.88
N TRP A 115 -6.51 5.72 -6.97
CA TRP A 115 -6.27 4.86 -5.83
C TRP A 115 -4.80 4.51 -5.71
N LEU A 116 -4.31 4.51 -4.46
CA LEU A 116 -2.97 4.03 -4.15
C LEU A 116 -3.05 2.57 -3.72
N ALA A 117 -2.40 1.68 -4.46
CA ALA A 117 -2.15 0.30 -4.08
C ALA A 117 -0.77 0.22 -3.41
N SER A 118 -0.70 -0.27 -2.17
CA SER A 118 0.56 -0.40 -1.47
C SER A 118 0.60 -1.62 -0.55
N GLY A 119 1.79 -1.97 -0.07
CA GLY A 119 2.03 -3.14 0.76
C GLY A 119 3.21 -3.98 0.28
N GLN A 120 3.13 -5.30 0.54
CA GLN A 120 4.21 -6.22 0.19
C GLN A 120 3.86 -7.18 -0.96
N SER A 121 4.56 -8.28 -1.06
CA SER A 121 4.53 -9.21 -2.21
C SER A 121 3.15 -9.69 -2.64
N ASN A 122 2.18 -9.81 -1.73
CA ASN A 122 0.82 -10.19 -2.09
C ASN A 122 0.04 -9.06 -2.79
N MET A 123 0.36 -7.78 -2.53
CA MET A 123 -0.12 -6.65 -3.34
C MET A 123 0.70 -6.51 -4.62
N GLU A 124 2.02 -6.64 -4.55
CA GLU A 124 2.93 -6.58 -5.70
C GLU A 124 2.70 -7.71 -6.71
N PHE A 125 1.99 -8.77 -6.34
CA PHE A 125 1.83 -10.00 -7.12
C PHE A 125 1.37 -9.71 -8.56
N GLU A 126 2.24 -10.03 -9.50
CA GLU A 126 2.06 -9.71 -10.91
C GLU A 126 0.87 -10.44 -11.55
N MET A 127 0.10 -9.75 -12.40
CA MET A 127 -1.06 -10.28 -13.09
C MET A 127 -0.77 -11.57 -13.87
N ARG A 128 0.40 -11.69 -14.50
CA ARG A 128 0.79 -12.90 -15.24
C ARG A 128 0.90 -14.15 -14.39
N ARG A 129 0.98 -14.04 -13.07
CA ARG A 129 1.10 -15.14 -12.10
C ARG A 129 -0.23 -15.51 -11.47
N ALA A 130 -1.28 -14.72 -11.67
CA ALA A 130 -2.62 -15.01 -11.15
C ALA A 130 -3.20 -16.24 -11.84
N VAL A 131 -3.99 -17.02 -11.12
CA VAL A 131 -4.64 -18.23 -11.66
C VAL A 131 -5.53 -17.94 -12.86
N THR A 132 -6.05 -16.72 -12.95
CA THR A 132 -6.93 -16.23 -14.03
C THR A 132 -6.18 -15.53 -15.16
N ALA A 133 -4.85 -15.44 -15.11
CA ALA A 133 -4.04 -14.62 -16.03
C ALA A 133 -4.25 -14.99 -17.51
N GLU A 134 -4.33 -16.27 -17.84
CA GLU A 134 -4.53 -16.75 -19.21
C GLU A 134 -5.85 -16.24 -19.82
N ALA A 135 -6.91 -16.20 -19.01
CA ALA A 135 -8.23 -15.74 -19.46
C ALA A 135 -8.34 -14.21 -19.47
N ASP A 136 -7.77 -13.52 -18.45
CA ASP A 136 -8.04 -12.09 -18.22
C ASP A 136 -7.05 -11.15 -18.90
N LEU A 137 -5.76 -11.54 -19.06
CA LEU A 137 -4.76 -10.68 -19.71
C LEU A 137 -5.13 -10.28 -21.14
N PRO A 138 -5.65 -11.17 -22.00
CA PRO A 138 -6.08 -10.77 -23.35
C PRO A 138 -7.18 -9.71 -23.34
N LEU A 139 -7.96 -9.62 -22.25
CA LEU A 139 -9.08 -8.69 -22.07
C LEU A 139 -8.66 -7.38 -21.37
N ALA A 140 -7.38 -7.21 -21.03
CA ALA A 140 -6.90 -6.09 -20.22
C ALA A 140 -6.86 -4.73 -20.95
N THR A 141 -7.28 -4.65 -22.21
CA THR A 141 -7.31 -3.38 -22.94
C THR A 141 -8.46 -2.51 -22.47
N ASN A 142 -8.14 -1.47 -21.70
CA ASN A 142 -9.10 -0.46 -21.27
C ASN A 142 -8.40 0.92 -21.14
N PRO A 143 -8.66 1.88 -22.06
CA PRO A 143 -8.02 3.19 -22.03
C PRO A 143 -8.51 4.09 -20.86
N ARG A 144 -9.54 3.67 -20.12
CA ARG A 144 -10.03 4.41 -18.94
C ARG A 144 -9.39 3.94 -17.64
N ILE A 145 -8.62 2.84 -17.67
CA ILE A 145 -7.79 2.39 -16.57
C ILE A 145 -6.36 2.82 -16.85
N ARG A 146 -5.74 3.51 -15.91
CA ARG A 146 -4.36 4.02 -16.00
C ARG A 146 -3.53 3.46 -14.87
N LEU A 147 -2.33 3.02 -15.21
CA LEU A 147 -1.41 2.30 -14.34
C LEU A 147 -0.13 3.10 -14.21
N LEU A 148 0.29 3.36 -12.97
CA LEU A 148 1.57 3.96 -12.63
C LEU A 148 2.30 3.04 -11.65
N VAL A 149 3.52 2.64 -11.98
CA VAL A 149 4.39 1.88 -11.06
C VAL A 149 5.45 2.80 -10.50
N VAL A 150 5.55 2.84 -9.16
CA VAL A 150 6.63 3.52 -8.45
C VAL A 150 7.80 2.56 -8.32
N ASN A 151 8.97 2.97 -8.82
CA ASN A 151 10.18 2.15 -8.68
C ASN A 151 10.59 2.02 -7.21
N LYS A 152 11.11 0.87 -6.84
CA LYS A 152 11.55 0.56 -5.47
C LYS A 152 12.70 1.47 -5.07
N GLN A 153 12.47 2.30 -4.06
CA GLN A 153 13.45 3.24 -3.55
C GLN A 153 13.32 3.36 -2.02
N ALA A 154 14.38 3.02 -1.31
CA ALA A 154 14.51 3.34 0.11
C ALA A 154 15.34 4.62 0.26
N ALA A 155 14.94 5.54 1.14
CA ALA A 155 15.61 6.81 1.32
C ALA A 155 15.66 7.23 2.80
N GLU A 156 16.79 7.79 3.23
CA GLU A 156 16.95 8.29 4.62
C GLU A 156 16.11 9.56 4.87
N TYR A 157 15.79 10.33 3.81
CA TYR A 157 14.98 11.54 3.87
C TYR A 157 13.85 11.49 2.86
N ALA A 158 12.74 12.16 3.16
CA ALA A 158 11.60 12.28 2.26
C ALA A 158 12.05 12.83 0.90
N GLN A 159 11.72 12.11 -0.16
CA GLN A 159 12.02 12.50 -1.53
C GLN A 159 10.91 13.43 -2.04
N GLU A 160 11.26 14.33 -2.97
CA GLU A 160 10.31 15.24 -3.63
C GLU A 160 9.73 14.64 -4.92
N ASN A 161 10.30 13.53 -5.41
CA ASN A 161 9.93 12.92 -6.67
C ASN A 161 9.97 11.38 -6.57
N ILE A 162 9.11 10.73 -7.35
CA ILE A 162 9.17 9.28 -7.57
C ILE A 162 10.02 8.97 -8.80
N GLU A 163 10.67 7.81 -8.78
CA GLU A 163 11.17 7.19 -10.00
C GLU A 163 10.08 6.30 -10.61
N SER A 164 9.75 6.53 -11.88
CA SER A 164 8.70 5.81 -12.60
C SER A 164 8.88 5.94 -14.10
N ALA A 165 8.37 4.98 -14.85
CA ALA A 165 8.25 5.08 -16.32
C ALA A 165 7.08 5.97 -16.78
N GLY A 166 6.30 6.55 -15.84
CA GLY A 166 5.09 7.33 -16.10
C GLY A 166 3.82 6.50 -16.18
N TRP A 167 2.70 7.18 -16.36
CA TRP A 167 1.39 6.56 -16.50
C TRP A 167 1.22 5.86 -17.85
N ALA A 168 0.55 4.73 -17.84
CA ALA A 168 0.21 3.99 -19.06
C ALA A 168 -1.25 3.54 -19.06
N ALA A 169 -1.90 3.49 -20.21
CA ALA A 169 -3.21 2.87 -20.35
C ALA A 169 -3.10 1.36 -20.13
N SER A 170 -4.14 0.77 -19.51
CA SER A 170 -4.25 -0.68 -19.34
C SER A 170 -4.31 -1.38 -20.69
N SER A 171 -3.47 -2.38 -20.86
CA SER A 171 -3.37 -3.27 -22.01
C SER A 171 -2.77 -4.61 -21.55
N PRO A 172 -2.83 -5.68 -22.35
CA PRO A 172 -2.14 -6.93 -22.03
C PRO A 172 -0.65 -6.75 -21.70
N LYS A 173 0.00 -5.80 -22.36
CA LYS A 173 1.41 -5.49 -22.15
C LYS A 173 1.67 -4.80 -20.81
N THR A 174 0.88 -3.79 -20.48
CA THR A 174 1.08 -2.97 -19.27
C THR A 174 0.51 -3.62 -18.02
N ALA A 175 -0.56 -4.41 -18.14
CA ALA A 175 -1.17 -5.14 -17.02
C ALA A 175 -0.37 -6.38 -16.61
N LYS A 176 0.38 -7.00 -17.54
CA LYS A 176 1.07 -8.29 -17.33
C LYS A 176 1.97 -8.30 -16.10
N ASP A 177 2.75 -7.26 -15.90
CA ASP A 177 3.72 -7.14 -14.81
C ASP A 177 3.23 -6.17 -13.71
N PHE A 178 1.97 -5.76 -13.75
CA PHE A 178 1.32 -4.91 -12.76
C PHE A 178 0.65 -5.74 -11.66
N SER A 179 0.37 -5.14 -10.49
CA SER A 179 -0.38 -5.75 -9.39
C SER A 179 -1.70 -6.35 -9.88
N ALA A 180 -1.88 -7.66 -9.73
CA ALA A 180 -3.12 -8.33 -10.08
C ALA A 180 -4.30 -7.84 -9.22
N VAL A 181 -4.09 -7.72 -7.91
CA VAL A 181 -5.12 -7.22 -6.97
C VAL A 181 -5.57 -5.82 -7.38
N ALA A 182 -4.63 -4.92 -7.61
CA ALA A 182 -4.93 -3.54 -7.97
C ALA A 182 -5.58 -3.42 -9.35
N TRP A 183 -5.19 -4.27 -10.30
CA TRP A 183 -5.81 -4.30 -11.62
C TRP A 183 -7.26 -4.80 -11.58
N TYR A 184 -7.54 -5.89 -10.84
CA TYR A 184 -8.90 -6.40 -10.67
C TYR A 184 -9.80 -5.40 -9.93
N PHE A 185 -9.26 -4.76 -8.91
CA PHE A 185 -9.93 -3.66 -8.21
C PHE A 185 -10.31 -2.53 -9.18
N ALA A 186 -9.35 -2.03 -9.97
CA ALA A 186 -9.59 -0.94 -10.91
C ALA A 186 -10.61 -1.30 -12.00
N ARG A 187 -10.53 -2.54 -12.52
CA ARG A 187 -11.48 -3.06 -13.51
C ARG A 187 -12.91 -3.03 -12.97
N GLU A 188 -13.12 -3.53 -11.75
CA GLU A 188 -14.46 -3.56 -11.14
C GLU A 188 -14.98 -2.15 -10.87
N ILE A 189 -14.15 -1.25 -10.32
CA ILE A 189 -14.57 0.13 -10.06
C ILE A 189 -14.90 0.84 -11.37
N GLU A 190 -14.07 0.76 -12.41
CA GLU A 190 -14.35 1.38 -13.71
C GLU A 190 -15.66 0.87 -14.33
N GLN A 191 -15.89 -0.44 -14.22
CA GLN A 191 -17.10 -1.06 -14.76
C GLN A 191 -18.38 -0.65 -14.01
N ARG A 192 -18.32 -0.44 -12.71
CA ARG A 192 -19.47 -0.05 -11.88
C ARG A 192 -19.73 1.44 -11.92
N GLU A 193 -18.71 2.23 -11.63
CA GLU A 193 -18.83 3.67 -11.49
C GLU A 193 -18.86 4.42 -12.83
N LYS A 194 -18.44 3.78 -13.92
CA LYS A 194 -18.34 4.38 -15.26
C LYS A 194 -17.47 5.64 -15.30
N VAL A 195 -16.44 5.69 -14.46
CA VAL A 195 -15.44 6.78 -14.42
C VAL A 195 -14.05 6.26 -14.72
N PRO A 196 -13.15 7.09 -15.26
CA PRO A 196 -11.75 6.71 -15.38
C PRO A 196 -11.16 6.36 -14.00
N VAL A 197 -10.26 5.35 -13.96
CA VAL A 197 -9.58 4.92 -12.75
C VAL A 197 -8.07 4.94 -12.95
N GLY A 198 -7.36 5.67 -12.10
CA GLY A 198 -5.92 5.64 -12.00
C GLY A 198 -5.47 4.81 -10.80
N ILE A 199 -4.52 3.90 -11.01
CA ILE A 199 -3.88 3.14 -9.92
C ILE A 199 -2.41 3.48 -9.87
N ILE A 200 -1.98 3.93 -8.68
CA ILE A 200 -0.57 4.08 -8.34
C ILE A 200 -0.17 2.81 -7.57
N ASP A 201 0.73 2.02 -8.14
CA ASP A 201 1.30 0.83 -7.51
C ASP A 201 2.63 1.21 -6.85
N SER A 202 2.61 1.33 -5.51
CA SER A 202 3.78 1.59 -4.67
C SER A 202 3.96 0.43 -3.71
N THR A 203 4.54 -0.67 -4.19
CA THR A 203 4.67 -1.94 -3.48
C THR A 203 6.11 -2.45 -3.44
N TRP A 204 6.43 -3.23 -2.40
CA TRP A 204 7.72 -3.91 -2.31
C TRP A 204 7.60 -5.21 -1.50
N GLY A 205 7.83 -6.35 -2.15
CA GLY A 205 7.74 -7.67 -1.53
C GLY A 205 8.70 -7.85 -0.35
N GLY A 206 8.22 -8.57 0.68
CA GLY A 206 9.02 -8.89 1.88
C GLY A 206 9.18 -7.75 2.89
N THR A 207 8.50 -6.62 2.73
CA THR A 207 8.64 -5.45 3.59
C THR A 207 7.74 -5.48 4.81
N VAL A 208 8.15 -4.78 5.86
CA VAL A 208 7.43 -4.62 7.13
C VAL A 208 6.69 -3.28 7.17
N ALA A 209 5.59 -3.20 7.90
CA ALA A 209 4.74 -1.99 7.93
C ALA A 209 5.46 -0.75 8.49
N GLU A 210 6.40 -0.91 9.42
CA GLU A 210 7.18 0.20 9.97
C GLU A 210 8.09 0.87 8.95
N SER A 211 8.50 0.19 7.88
CA SER A 211 9.27 0.84 6.81
C SER A 211 8.42 1.80 5.96
N TRP A 212 7.10 1.60 5.94
CA TRP A 212 6.11 2.43 5.27
C TRP A 212 5.50 3.51 6.16
N THR A 213 5.94 3.63 7.42
CA THR A 213 5.44 4.59 8.39
C THR A 213 6.53 5.61 8.72
N ARG A 214 6.20 6.91 8.80
CA ARG A 214 7.19 7.94 9.12
C ARG A 214 7.87 7.65 10.46
N LEU A 215 9.17 7.89 10.48
CA LEU A 215 9.97 7.70 11.69
C LEU A 215 9.45 8.55 12.87
N THR A 216 8.98 9.76 12.59
CA THR A 216 8.39 10.65 13.60
C THR A 216 7.09 10.08 14.18
N ALA A 217 6.19 9.57 13.34
CA ALA A 217 4.93 8.96 13.78
C ALA A 217 5.17 7.70 14.64
N LEU A 218 6.14 6.86 14.26
CA LEU A 218 6.54 5.71 15.08
C LEU A 218 7.13 6.15 16.43
N GLY A 219 7.85 7.28 16.47
CA GLY A 219 8.47 7.81 17.68
C GLY A 219 7.49 8.48 18.65
N GLU A 220 6.28 8.81 18.22
CA GLU A 220 5.24 9.40 19.07
C GLU A 220 4.67 8.39 20.10
N ASP A 221 4.87 7.08 19.87
CA ASP A 221 4.34 6.04 20.74
C ASP A 221 5.42 5.09 21.28
N VAL A 222 5.64 5.16 22.59
CA VAL A 222 6.63 4.31 23.28
C VAL A 222 6.38 2.82 23.11
N ALA A 223 5.13 2.39 22.88
CA ALA A 223 4.82 0.98 22.65
C ALA A 223 5.42 0.44 21.33
N LEU A 224 5.77 1.32 20.39
CA LEU A 224 6.43 0.97 19.14
C LEU A 224 7.96 1.00 19.23
N ALA A 225 8.53 1.39 20.38
CA ALA A 225 9.98 1.44 20.60
C ALA A 225 10.71 0.12 20.26
N PRO A 226 10.15 -1.09 20.49
CA PRO A 226 10.79 -2.33 20.11
C PRO A 226 11.13 -2.45 18.61
N LEU A 227 10.39 -1.75 17.72
CA LEU A 227 10.65 -1.76 16.28
C LEU A 227 11.99 -1.11 15.92
N PHE A 228 12.44 -0.12 16.70
CA PHE A 228 13.73 0.54 16.51
C PHE A 228 14.94 -0.33 16.91
N VAL A 229 14.76 -1.25 17.86
CA VAL A 229 15.80 -2.20 18.27
C VAL A 229 16.19 -3.11 17.11
N THR A 230 15.22 -3.49 16.29
CA THR A 230 15.46 -4.31 15.10
C THR A 230 16.36 -3.59 14.10
N ARG A 231 16.19 -2.28 13.89
CA ARG A 231 17.07 -1.47 13.03
C ARG A 231 18.54 -1.59 13.48
N GLY A 232 18.82 -1.42 14.76
CA GLY A 232 20.19 -1.56 15.30
C GLY A 232 20.79 -2.91 15.00
N ARG A 233 20.05 -3.99 15.25
CA ARG A 233 20.53 -5.37 14.98
C ARG A 233 20.78 -5.63 13.49
N MET A 234 19.95 -5.08 12.62
CA MET A 234 20.14 -5.21 11.17
C MET A 234 21.35 -4.41 10.68
N THR A 235 21.61 -3.23 11.25
CA THR A 235 22.79 -2.41 10.90
C THR A 235 24.08 -3.16 11.22
N ASP A 236 24.13 -3.87 12.36
CA ASP A 236 25.31 -4.67 12.75
C ASP A 236 25.58 -5.82 11.77
N GLY A 237 24.54 -6.42 11.20
CA GLY A 237 24.63 -7.53 10.23
C GLY A 237 24.69 -7.10 8.76
N GLU A 238 24.49 -5.84 8.43
CA GLU A 238 24.28 -5.38 7.04
C GLU A 238 25.50 -5.65 6.15
N ALA A 239 26.71 -5.43 6.67
CA ALA A 239 27.93 -5.65 5.89
C ALA A 239 28.15 -7.13 5.52
N ASP A 240 27.70 -8.05 6.38
CA ASP A 240 27.76 -9.49 6.14
C ASP A 240 26.68 -9.89 5.11
N ALA A 241 25.45 -9.42 5.28
CA ALA A 241 24.34 -9.65 4.36
C ALA A 241 24.66 -9.14 2.93
N LEU A 242 25.24 -7.95 2.80
CA LEU A 242 25.65 -7.40 1.50
C LEU A 242 26.78 -8.20 0.83
N ARG A 243 27.68 -8.82 1.63
CA ARG A 243 28.72 -9.72 1.09
C ARG A 243 28.11 -11.02 0.60
N GLU A 244 27.16 -11.57 1.36
CA GLU A 244 26.44 -12.78 1.01
C GLU A 244 25.60 -12.59 -0.27
N ASP A 245 24.87 -11.48 -0.39
CA ASP A 245 24.11 -11.14 -1.60
C ASP A 245 24.98 -11.06 -2.85
N LYS A 246 26.14 -10.38 -2.76
CA LYS A 246 27.11 -10.31 -3.89
C LYS A 246 27.64 -11.68 -4.29
N GLU A 247 27.89 -12.53 -3.31
CA GLU A 247 28.34 -13.90 -3.60
C GLU A 247 27.23 -14.74 -4.24
N HIS A 248 25.98 -14.58 -3.79
CA HIS A 248 24.81 -15.23 -4.40
C HIS A 248 24.61 -14.79 -5.86
N GLU A 249 24.73 -13.48 -6.13
CA GLU A 249 24.66 -12.94 -7.51
C GLU A 249 25.78 -13.52 -8.39
N ARG A 250 27.02 -13.59 -7.87
CA ARG A 250 28.16 -14.18 -8.59
C ARG A 250 27.89 -15.65 -8.93
N LEU A 251 27.40 -16.44 -7.97
CA LEU A 251 27.12 -17.87 -8.16
C LEU A 251 25.97 -18.10 -9.17
N ARG A 252 24.93 -17.25 -9.16
CA ARG A 252 23.86 -17.30 -10.19
C ARG A 252 24.41 -16.98 -11.57
N ALA A 253 25.22 -15.92 -11.68
CA ALA A 253 25.83 -15.53 -12.96
C ALA A 253 26.75 -16.64 -13.51
N GLU A 254 27.54 -17.29 -12.67
CA GLU A 254 28.38 -18.42 -13.06
C GLU A 254 27.56 -19.63 -13.54
N ALA A 255 26.49 -20.00 -12.80
CA ALA A 255 25.61 -21.09 -13.18
C ALA A 255 24.98 -20.82 -14.55
N LYS A 256 24.48 -19.60 -14.77
CA LYS A 256 23.90 -19.15 -16.04
C LYS A 256 24.92 -19.20 -17.19
N ALA A 257 26.14 -18.74 -16.96
CA ALA A 257 27.21 -18.78 -17.97
C ALA A 257 27.61 -20.22 -18.35
N GLN A 258 27.45 -21.17 -17.42
CA GLN A 258 27.73 -22.60 -17.61
C GLN A 258 26.52 -23.39 -18.12
N GLY A 259 25.38 -22.75 -18.39
CA GLY A 259 24.11 -23.42 -18.77
C GLY A 259 23.56 -24.36 -17.69
N LYS A 260 23.92 -24.16 -16.43
CA LYS A 260 23.43 -24.92 -15.28
C LYS A 260 22.22 -24.26 -14.67
N PRO A 261 21.35 -25.02 -13.95
CA PRO A 261 20.29 -24.42 -13.13
C PRO A 261 20.86 -23.39 -12.14
N GLU A 262 20.21 -22.24 -12.04
CA GLU A 262 20.61 -21.20 -11.07
C GLU A 262 20.38 -21.72 -9.64
N PRO A 263 21.35 -21.54 -8.73
CA PRO A 263 21.20 -21.94 -7.34
C PRO A 263 20.14 -21.07 -6.65
N VAL A 264 19.31 -21.69 -5.81
CA VAL A 264 18.31 -21.03 -4.96
C VAL A 264 18.93 -20.83 -3.58
N PHE A 265 18.91 -19.60 -3.09
CA PHE A 265 19.37 -19.21 -1.76
C PHE A 265 18.19 -18.85 -0.88
N SER A 266 18.34 -19.01 0.42
CA SER A 266 17.35 -18.54 1.39
C SER A 266 17.20 -17.03 1.30
N TRP A 267 15.94 -16.58 1.26
CA TRP A 267 15.65 -15.14 1.30
C TRP A 267 15.93 -14.55 2.69
N HIS A 268 16.51 -13.38 2.75
CA HIS A 268 16.65 -12.58 3.96
C HIS A 268 16.32 -11.11 3.69
N PRO A 269 15.83 -10.36 4.69
CA PRO A 269 15.56 -8.94 4.52
C PRO A 269 16.85 -8.14 4.47
N SER A 270 16.84 -7.06 3.68
CA SER A 270 17.87 -6.02 3.72
C SER A 270 17.47 -4.88 4.66
N LEU A 271 18.43 -4.10 5.14
CA LEU A 271 18.16 -2.92 5.97
C LEU A 271 17.24 -1.92 5.24
N SER A 272 17.48 -1.70 3.94
CA SER A 272 16.68 -0.80 3.12
C SER A 272 15.20 -1.17 3.05
N MET A 273 14.87 -2.45 3.11
CA MET A 273 13.48 -2.94 3.09
C MET A 273 12.79 -2.88 4.46
N TRP A 274 13.56 -2.98 5.55
CA TRP A 274 13.02 -3.19 6.89
C TRP A 274 13.26 -2.03 7.86
N ALA A 275 14.14 -1.08 7.52
CA ALA A 275 14.36 0.06 8.40
C ALA A 275 13.13 0.97 8.45
N PRO A 276 12.69 1.36 9.67
CA PRO A 276 11.56 2.27 9.85
C PRO A 276 11.68 3.54 9.03
N GLY A 277 10.62 3.89 8.29
CA GLY A 277 10.49 5.14 7.55
C GLY A 277 11.16 5.18 6.17
N LEU A 278 12.03 4.23 5.81
CA LEU A 278 12.81 4.39 4.56
C LEU A 278 11.93 4.27 3.29
N LEU A 279 10.94 3.40 3.29
CA LEU A 279 10.02 3.25 2.15
C LEU A 279 8.97 4.36 2.12
N TRP A 280 8.55 4.83 3.29
CA TRP A 280 7.78 6.06 3.35
C TRP A 280 8.52 7.19 2.62
N ASN A 281 9.76 7.44 3.00
CA ASN A 281 10.56 8.54 2.44
C ASN A 281 10.76 8.43 0.94
N GLY A 282 11.01 7.22 0.42
CA GLY A 282 11.34 7.02 -1.00
C GLY A 282 10.14 6.83 -1.91
N MET A 283 9.06 6.24 -1.40
CA MET A 283 7.97 5.71 -2.25
C MET A 283 6.58 6.27 -1.93
N ILE A 284 6.38 6.88 -0.75
CA ILE A 284 5.08 7.43 -0.34
C ILE A 284 5.13 8.94 -0.20
N ALA A 285 6.12 9.51 0.49
CA ALA A 285 6.23 10.95 0.69
C ALA A 285 6.13 11.78 -0.60
N PRO A 286 6.77 11.38 -1.72
CA PRO A 286 6.66 12.12 -2.98
C PRO A 286 5.25 12.11 -3.59
N LEU A 287 4.39 11.20 -3.17
CA LEU A 287 3.01 11.04 -3.67
C LEU A 287 2.00 11.88 -2.86
N THR A 288 2.32 12.27 -1.63
CA THR A 288 1.36 12.94 -0.73
C THR A 288 0.76 14.24 -1.28
N PRO A 289 1.45 15.02 -2.14
CA PRO A 289 0.83 16.17 -2.77
C PRO A 289 -0.20 15.82 -3.88
N PHE A 290 -0.24 14.55 -4.35
CA PHE A 290 -1.15 14.11 -5.41
C PHE A 290 -2.46 13.62 -4.80
N PRO A 291 -3.61 14.26 -5.11
CA PRO A 291 -4.90 13.89 -4.53
C PRO A 291 -5.32 12.47 -4.92
N ILE A 292 -5.82 11.72 -3.94
CA ILE A 292 -6.27 10.33 -4.11
C ILE A 292 -7.69 10.12 -3.59
N ARG A 293 -8.40 9.13 -4.11
CA ARG A 293 -9.68 8.67 -3.58
C ARG A 293 -9.52 7.87 -2.31
N GLY A 294 -8.46 7.07 -2.23
CA GLY A 294 -8.17 6.22 -1.09
C GLY A 294 -7.02 5.24 -1.34
N VAL A 295 -6.82 4.36 -0.40
CA VAL A 295 -5.73 3.37 -0.37
C VAL A 295 -6.31 1.96 -0.37
N ILE A 296 -5.67 1.05 -1.12
CA ILE A 296 -5.82 -0.40 -0.96
C ILE A 296 -4.48 -0.96 -0.48
N TRP A 297 -4.51 -1.74 0.61
CA TRP A 297 -3.31 -2.20 1.31
C TRP A 297 -3.31 -3.73 1.50
N TYR A 298 -2.21 -4.40 1.13
CA TYR A 298 -2.04 -5.82 1.41
C TYR A 298 -0.64 -6.10 1.95
N GLN A 299 -0.53 -6.24 3.26
CA GLN A 299 0.72 -6.48 3.97
C GLN A 299 0.39 -7.09 5.35
N GLY A 300 1.34 -7.82 5.94
CA GLY A 300 1.23 -8.35 7.29
C GLY A 300 2.19 -9.51 7.50
N GLU A 301 2.45 -10.29 6.47
CA GLU A 301 3.22 -11.52 6.52
C GLU A 301 4.62 -11.31 7.12
N SER A 302 5.30 -10.23 6.75
CA SER A 302 6.63 -9.90 7.30
C SER A 302 6.61 -9.41 8.75
N ASN A 303 5.43 -9.06 9.28
CA ASN A 303 5.23 -8.67 10.68
C ASN A 303 4.68 -9.82 11.55
N SER A 304 4.53 -11.05 11.01
CA SER A 304 3.94 -12.19 11.71
C SER A 304 4.83 -12.84 12.74
N LYS A 305 6.11 -12.45 12.86
CA LYS A 305 7.01 -13.00 13.89
C LYS A 305 6.47 -12.77 15.30
N LEU A 306 6.69 -13.73 16.22
CA LEU A 306 6.16 -13.73 17.59
C LEU A 306 6.38 -12.41 18.34
N GLU A 307 7.53 -11.76 18.15
CA GLU A 307 7.85 -10.50 18.79
C GLU A 307 7.23 -9.26 18.10
N ARG A 308 6.73 -9.40 16.86
CA ARG A 308 6.18 -8.30 16.04
C ARG A 308 4.67 -8.35 15.93
N ALA A 309 4.09 -9.53 15.79
CA ALA A 309 2.65 -9.70 15.59
C ALA A 309 1.79 -8.96 16.63
N PRO A 310 2.12 -8.98 17.94
CA PRO A 310 1.36 -8.24 18.95
C PRO A 310 1.39 -6.71 18.78
N LEU A 311 2.43 -6.16 18.15
CA LEU A 311 2.59 -4.72 17.94
C LEU A 311 1.85 -4.22 16.70
N TYR A 312 1.45 -5.14 15.81
CA TYR A 312 0.95 -4.79 14.48
C TYR A 312 -0.30 -3.91 14.52
N GLY A 313 -1.25 -4.17 15.40
CA GLY A 313 -2.49 -3.38 15.46
C GLY A 313 -2.23 -1.91 15.79
N LYS A 314 -1.28 -1.64 16.68
CA LYS A 314 -0.87 -0.27 17.00
C LYS A 314 -0.10 0.37 15.85
N LEU A 315 0.89 -0.35 15.33
CA LEU A 315 1.69 0.07 14.18
C LEU A 315 0.80 0.41 12.97
N PHE A 316 -0.13 -0.47 12.64
CA PHE A 316 -0.98 -0.31 11.46
C PHE A 316 -1.97 0.87 11.59
N ARG A 317 -2.54 1.07 12.78
CA ARG A 317 -3.33 2.27 13.06
C ARG A 317 -2.49 3.54 12.93
N THR A 318 -1.27 3.55 13.49
CA THR A 318 -0.33 4.66 13.34
C THR A 318 -0.02 4.95 11.87
N LEU A 319 0.21 3.92 11.05
CA LEU A 319 0.44 4.07 9.61
C LEU A 319 -0.75 4.74 8.91
N ILE A 320 -1.98 4.26 9.16
CA ILE A 320 -3.19 4.80 8.52
C ILE A 320 -3.40 6.27 8.89
N GLU A 321 -3.32 6.60 10.18
CA GLU A 321 -3.49 7.96 10.68
C GLU A 321 -2.39 8.89 10.17
N ASP A 322 -1.15 8.39 10.08
CA ASP A 322 -0.01 9.12 9.58
C ASP A 322 -0.15 9.44 8.10
N TRP A 323 -0.54 8.48 7.27
CA TRP A 323 -0.77 8.72 5.85
C TRP A 323 -1.91 9.72 5.62
N ARG A 324 -3.03 9.60 6.35
CA ARG A 324 -4.13 10.57 6.29
C ARG A 324 -3.70 11.98 6.68
N ARG A 325 -2.85 12.11 7.68
CA ARG A 325 -2.28 13.39 8.14
C ARG A 325 -1.42 14.03 7.05
N GLU A 326 -0.57 13.25 6.39
CA GLU A 326 0.35 13.76 5.37
C GLU A 326 -0.35 14.14 4.06
N TRP A 327 -1.39 13.40 3.66
CA TRP A 327 -2.23 13.81 2.54
C TRP A 327 -3.07 15.05 2.86
N GLY A 328 -3.48 15.22 4.10
CA GLY A 328 -4.34 16.35 4.52
C GLY A 328 -5.76 16.33 3.92
N GLU A 329 -6.21 15.18 3.45
CA GLU A 329 -7.51 14.97 2.77
C GLU A 329 -8.58 14.37 3.69
N GLY A 330 -8.36 14.42 5.01
CA GLY A 330 -9.26 13.85 6.02
C GLY A 330 -9.18 12.33 6.09
N ASP A 331 -10.26 11.71 6.58
CA ASP A 331 -10.34 10.26 6.75
C ASP A 331 -10.69 9.58 5.42
N PHE A 332 -9.85 9.68 4.42
CA PHE A 332 -10.06 8.97 3.15
C PHE A 332 -10.14 7.45 3.38
N PRO A 333 -10.85 6.68 2.51
CA PRO A 333 -10.99 5.24 2.63
C PRO A 333 -9.63 4.53 2.64
N PHE A 334 -9.40 3.71 3.66
CA PHE A 334 -8.24 2.83 3.76
C PHE A 334 -8.73 1.38 3.83
N LEU A 335 -8.67 0.70 2.70
CA LEU A 335 -9.17 -0.66 2.54
C LEU A 335 -8.00 -1.63 2.60
N TYR A 336 -8.11 -2.69 3.38
CA TYR A 336 -6.97 -3.58 3.56
C TYR A 336 -7.34 -5.05 3.60
N VAL A 337 -6.38 -5.89 3.30
CA VAL A 337 -6.52 -7.33 3.25
C VAL A 337 -6.00 -7.95 4.55
N GLN A 338 -6.84 -8.75 5.21
CA GLN A 338 -6.40 -9.65 6.27
C GLN A 338 -5.62 -10.80 5.63
N ILE A 339 -4.40 -11.09 6.14
CA ILE A 339 -3.53 -12.10 5.54
C ILE A 339 -4.18 -13.48 5.49
N ALA A 340 -3.97 -14.19 4.39
CA ALA A 340 -4.51 -15.50 4.11
C ALA A 340 -3.92 -16.59 5.03
N ASN A 341 -4.43 -17.80 4.96
CA ASN A 341 -3.87 -18.95 5.66
C ASN A 341 -2.59 -19.45 4.98
N PHE A 342 -1.61 -19.81 5.82
CA PHE A 342 -0.32 -20.35 5.40
C PHE A 342 0.27 -21.20 6.54
N LYS A 343 0.83 -22.37 6.23
CA LYS A 343 1.56 -23.22 7.18
C LYS A 343 2.94 -22.62 7.45
N SER A 344 2.96 -21.62 8.29
CA SER A 344 4.18 -20.93 8.67
C SER A 344 5.03 -21.72 9.68
N THR A 345 6.20 -21.17 10.00
CA THR A 345 7.09 -21.72 11.02
C THR A 345 6.57 -21.45 12.45
N PRO A 346 7.01 -22.22 13.47
CA PRO A 346 6.64 -21.92 14.86
C PRO A 346 7.15 -20.57 15.39
N ALA A 347 8.03 -19.89 14.64
CA ALA A 347 8.52 -18.55 14.99
C ALA A 347 7.57 -17.42 14.56
N GLU A 348 6.44 -17.75 13.94
CA GLU A 348 5.45 -16.80 13.43
C GLU A 348 4.06 -17.05 14.04
N ASP A 349 3.32 -15.97 14.28
CA ASP A 349 1.98 -15.98 14.86
C ASP A 349 1.00 -15.21 13.93
N TRP A 350 0.49 -15.93 12.95
CA TRP A 350 -0.46 -15.41 11.98
C TRP A 350 -1.85 -15.18 12.59
N ALA A 351 -2.21 -15.95 13.61
CA ALA A 351 -3.48 -15.79 14.31
C ALA A 351 -3.52 -14.44 15.03
N THR A 352 -2.49 -14.15 15.83
CA THR A 352 -2.36 -12.84 16.50
C THR A 352 -2.30 -11.71 15.46
N LEU A 353 -1.56 -11.85 14.37
CA LEU A 353 -1.48 -10.80 13.37
C LEU A 353 -2.85 -10.49 12.75
N ARG A 354 -3.65 -11.51 12.38
CA ARG A 354 -5.02 -11.31 11.85
C ARG A 354 -5.91 -10.58 12.84
N GLU A 355 -5.82 -10.92 14.13
CA GLU A 355 -6.55 -10.20 15.17
C GLU A 355 -6.11 -8.74 15.26
N GLN A 356 -4.82 -8.45 15.14
CA GLN A 356 -4.33 -7.08 15.14
C GLN A 356 -4.77 -6.31 13.88
N GLN A 357 -4.88 -6.97 12.73
CA GLN A 357 -5.50 -6.39 11.53
C GLN A 357 -6.98 -6.08 11.79
N ARG A 358 -7.75 -7.01 12.38
CA ARG A 358 -9.16 -6.80 12.71
C ARG A 358 -9.39 -5.60 13.64
N LYS A 359 -8.50 -5.40 14.63
CA LYS A 359 -8.57 -4.24 15.55
C LYS A 359 -8.38 -2.88 14.86
N ALA A 360 -7.79 -2.82 13.67
CA ALA A 360 -7.68 -1.58 12.91
C ALA A 360 -9.04 -1.08 12.36
N LEU A 361 -10.08 -1.92 12.34
CA LEU A 361 -11.47 -1.52 12.01
C LEU A 361 -12.06 -0.52 13.01
N GLU A 362 -11.43 -0.27 14.17
CA GLU A 362 -11.81 0.80 15.07
C GLU A 362 -11.61 2.20 14.45
N LEU A 363 -10.76 2.32 13.44
CA LEU A 363 -10.57 3.57 12.71
C LEU A 363 -11.74 3.81 11.74
N ARG A 364 -12.19 5.06 11.67
CA ARG A 364 -13.23 5.46 10.72
C ARG A 364 -12.78 5.24 9.28
N ASN A 365 -13.75 4.99 8.43
CA ASN A 365 -13.55 4.86 6.99
C ASN A 365 -12.48 3.84 6.61
N THR A 366 -12.46 2.71 7.34
CA THR A 366 -11.64 1.53 7.03
C THR A 366 -12.54 0.34 6.74
N ALA A 367 -12.07 -0.55 5.87
CA ALA A 367 -12.67 -1.86 5.65
C ALA A 367 -11.58 -2.92 5.49
N MET A 368 -11.86 -4.10 6.02
CA MET A 368 -10.98 -5.27 5.95
C MET A 368 -11.61 -6.36 5.12
N VAL A 369 -10.93 -6.80 4.07
CA VAL A 369 -11.34 -7.97 3.31
C VAL A 369 -10.64 -9.22 3.84
N VAL A 370 -11.40 -10.25 4.08
CA VAL A 370 -10.94 -11.54 4.62
C VAL A 370 -10.57 -12.46 3.47
N THR A 371 -9.45 -13.16 3.57
CA THR A 371 -8.91 -14.05 2.52
C THR A 371 -8.58 -15.45 3.04
N ILE A 372 -9.13 -15.81 4.20
CA ILE A 372 -8.85 -17.08 4.86
C ILE A 372 -9.35 -18.30 4.05
N ASP A 373 -10.32 -18.09 3.17
CA ASP A 373 -10.94 -19.11 2.32
C ASP A 373 -10.24 -19.32 0.97
N ILE A 374 -9.39 -18.37 0.56
CA ILE A 374 -8.69 -18.36 -0.74
C ILE A 374 -7.16 -18.41 -0.61
N GLY A 375 -6.66 -18.67 0.60
CA GLY A 375 -5.24 -18.86 0.84
C GLY A 375 -4.72 -20.21 0.34
N ASN A 376 -3.41 -20.39 0.43
CA ASN A 376 -2.75 -21.65 0.13
C ASN A 376 -1.88 -22.05 1.35
N PRO A 377 -2.18 -23.17 2.02
CA PRO A 377 -1.39 -23.60 3.18
C PRO A 377 0.10 -23.83 2.90
N ASP A 378 0.48 -24.10 1.66
CA ASP A 378 1.83 -24.47 1.25
C ASP A 378 2.54 -23.36 0.45
N ASP A 379 1.85 -22.26 0.12
CA ASP A 379 2.43 -21.10 -0.55
C ASP A 379 1.89 -19.80 0.06
N VAL A 380 2.80 -18.95 0.54
CA VAL A 380 2.50 -17.64 1.12
C VAL A 380 1.87 -16.67 0.10
N HIS A 381 1.97 -16.97 -1.18
CA HIS A 381 1.44 -16.18 -2.29
C HIS A 381 0.28 -16.91 -3.01
N PRO A 382 -0.94 -16.93 -2.45
CA PRO A 382 -2.09 -17.52 -3.14
C PRO A 382 -2.30 -16.87 -4.50
N THR A 383 -2.57 -17.66 -5.52
CA THR A 383 -2.70 -17.17 -6.91
C THR A 383 -4.07 -16.60 -7.24
N ASP A 384 -5.06 -16.78 -6.37
CA ASP A 384 -6.36 -16.13 -6.51
C ASP A 384 -6.28 -14.68 -6.06
N LYS A 385 -5.97 -13.78 -7.01
CA LYS A 385 -5.96 -12.34 -6.80
C LYS A 385 -7.23 -11.65 -7.30
N LEU A 386 -8.04 -12.37 -8.08
CA LEU A 386 -9.34 -11.89 -8.57
C LEU A 386 -10.28 -11.62 -7.39
N ASP A 387 -10.52 -12.61 -6.54
CA ASP A 387 -11.45 -12.47 -5.41
C ASP A 387 -10.96 -11.41 -4.42
N VAL A 388 -9.65 -11.28 -4.22
CA VAL A 388 -9.08 -10.20 -3.39
C VAL A 388 -9.41 -8.82 -3.96
N GLY A 389 -9.17 -8.62 -5.27
CA GLY A 389 -9.47 -7.36 -5.96
C GLY A 389 -10.96 -7.02 -5.95
N LEU A 390 -11.84 -8.01 -6.18
CA LEU A 390 -13.28 -7.83 -6.17
C LEU A 390 -13.81 -7.50 -4.77
N ARG A 391 -13.34 -8.16 -3.72
CA ARG A 391 -13.71 -7.85 -2.31
C ARG A 391 -13.26 -6.45 -1.91
N LEU A 392 -12.06 -6.01 -2.31
CA LEU A 392 -11.61 -4.62 -2.10
C LEU A 392 -12.48 -3.62 -2.86
N ALA A 393 -12.85 -3.91 -4.11
CA ALA A 393 -13.74 -3.05 -4.89
C ALA A 393 -15.15 -2.99 -4.26
N GLN A 394 -15.66 -4.09 -3.73
CA GLN A 394 -16.92 -4.13 -3.00
C GLN A 394 -16.88 -3.24 -1.75
N ALA A 395 -15.78 -3.29 -0.99
CA ALA A 395 -15.56 -2.39 0.14
C ALA A 395 -15.48 -0.90 -0.30
N ALA A 396 -14.80 -0.62 -1.41
CA ALA A 396 -14.75 0.73 -1.97
C ALA A 396 -16.14 1.23 -2.37
N ARG A 397 -16.97 0.39 -3.00
CA ARG A 397 -18.34 0.73 -3.42
C ARG A 397 -19.22 1.11 -2.22
N ALA A 398 -19.12 0.38 -1.13
CA ALA A 398 -19.82 0.72 0.10
C ALA A 398 -19.33 2.03 0.75
N LEU A 399 -18.00 2.20 0.92
CA LEU A 399 -17.44 3.30 1.70
C LEU A 399 -17.20 4.58 0.89
N SER A 400 -16.88 4.46 -0.41
CA SER A 400 -16.48 5.60 -1.24
C SER A 400 -17.55 6.06 -2.20
N TYR A 401 -18.45 5.14 -2.58
CA TYR A 401 -19.48 5.40 -3.61
C TYR A 401 -20.89 5.31 -3.03
N ALA A 402 -21.01 5.10 -1.71
CA ALA A 402 -22.28 5.05 -0.97
C ALA A 402 -23.28 4.03 -1.54
N GLU A 403 -22.80 2.96 -2.15
CA GLU A 403 -23.66 1.87 -2.60
C GLU A 403 -24.12 1.01 -1.41
N SER A 404 -25.40 0.62 -1.45
CA SER A 404 -25.94 -0.34 -0.47
C SER A 404 -25.57 -1.77 -0.87
N VAL A 405 -24.34 -2.16 -0.56
CA VAL A 405 -23.77 -3.47 -0.84
C VAL A 405 -23.12 -4.04 0.41
N GLU A 406 -23.32 -5.34 0.69
CA GLU A 406 -22.57 -6.01 1.74
C GLU A 406 -21.12 -6.16 1.31
N TYR A 407 -20.18 -5.75 2.16
CA TYR A 407 -18.76 -5.69 1.80
C TYR A 407 -17.84 -6.45 2.76
N ALA A 408 -18.39 -6.94 3.87
CA ALA A 408 -17.65 -7.70 4.86
C ALA A 408 -18.32 -9.05 5.13
N GLY A 409 -17.54 -10.06 5.43
CA GLY A 409 -18.04 -11.28 6.07
C GLY A 409 -18.33 -11.04 7.54
N PRO A 410 -18.86 -12.05 8.27
CA PRO A 410 -19.17 -11.91 9.69
C PRO A 410 -17.95 -11.43 10.49
N LEU A 411 -18.12 -10.34 11.21
CA LEU A 411 -17.11 -9.72 12.09
C LEU A 411 -17.52 -9.89 13.54
N PHE A 412 -16.63 -10.44 14.36
CA PHE A 412 -16.86 -10.60 15.79
C PHE A 412 -17.21 -9.27 16.44
N ARG A 413 -18.38 -9.21 17.12
CA ARG A 413 -18.86 -8.05 17.87
C ARG A 413 -18.71 -8.23 19.37
N GLN A 414 -19.26 -9.33 19.91
CA GLN A 414 -19.22 -9.64 21.33
C GLN A 414 -19.55 -11.10 21.60
N VAL A 415 -19.33 -11.52 22.83
CA VAL A 415 -19.75 -12.82 23.35
C VAL A 415 -20.62 -12.61 24.59
N THR A 416 -21.65 -13.46 24.76
CA THR A 416 -22.48 -13.53 25.95
C THR A 416 -22.52 -14.93 26.48
N SER A 417 -22.53 -15.11 27.81
CA SER A 417 -22.68 -16.42 28.44
C SER A 417 -24.09 -16.96 28.21
N GLU A 418 -24.16 -18.24 27.88
CA GLU A 418 -25.37 -19.04 27.78
C GLU A 418 -25.12 -20.34 28.55
N GLU A 419 -26.11 -20.97 29.18
CA GLU A 419 -25.92 -22.09 30.07
C GLU A 419 -24.95 -23.15 29.54
N GLY A 420 -23.75 -23.27 30.16
CA GLY A 420 -22.67 -24.17 29.73
C GLY A 420 -22.04 -23.85 28.36
N SER A 421 -22.35 -22.73 27.74
CA SER A 421 -21.92 -22.32 26.39
C SER A 421 -21.69 -20.81 26.30
N LEU A 422 -21.18 -20.39 25.16
CA LEU A 422 -21.06 -18.98 24.79
C LEU A 422 -21.86 -18.70 23.53
N ARG A 423 -22.60 -17.60 23.48
CA ARG A 423 -23.21 -17.07 22.26
C ARG A 423 -22.31 -15.98 21.68
N VAL A 424 -21.88 -16.21 20.45
CA VAL A 424 -21.05 -15.27 19.68
C VAL A 424 -21.94 -14.44 18.77
N TRP A 425 -21.82 -13.13 18.87
CA TRP A 425 -22.54 -12.14 18.07
C TRP A 425 -21.62 -11.54 17.02
N PHE A 426 -22.16 -11.38 15.83
CA PHE A 426 -21.42 -10.82 14.70
C PHE A 426 -22.13 -9.60 14.12
N ASP A 427 -21.37 -8.70 13.52
CA ASP A 427 -21.84 -7.77 12.50
C ASP A 427 -21.67 -8.42 11.12
N HIS A 428 -22.39 -7.96 10.11
CA HIS A 428 -22.34 -8.50 8.73
C HIS A 428 -22.70 -10.01 8.62
N ALA A 429 -23.54 -10.50 9.49
CA ALA A 429 -23.83 -11.94 9.63
C ALA A 429 -25.18 -12.37 9.01
N LYS A 430 -25.80 -11.54 8.19
CA LYS A 430 -27.07 -11.89 7.54
C LYS A 430 -26.95 -13.19 6.75
N GLY A 431 -27.89 -14.12 6.99
CA GLY A 431 -27.86 -15.42 6.36
C GLY A 431 -26.66 -16.28 6.70
N LEU A 432 -26.15 -16.16 7.95
CA LEU A 432 -25.00 -16.92 8.45
C LEU A 432 -25.12 -18.40 8.12
N THR A 433 -24.09 -18.98 7.49
CA THR A 433 -24.09 -20.34 6.98
C THR A 433 -22.70 -20.96 7.01
N THR A 434 -22.63 -22.26 6.75
CA THR A 434 -21.36 -22.98 6.58
C THR A 434 -21.21 -23.53 5.17
N LYS A 435 -19.99 -23.58 4.69
CA LYS A 435 -19.64 -24.36 3.49
C LYS A 435 -19.15 -25.75 3.93
N GLY A 436 -19.95 -26.80 3.66
CA GLY A 436 -19.53 -28.19 3.87
C GLY A 436 -19.68 -28.71 5.31
N GLY A 437 -20.89 -28.76 5.85
CA GLY A 437 -21.22 -29.45 7.11
C GLY A 437 -21.32 -28.53 8.34
N GLU A 438 -20.92 -29.02 9.51
CA GLU A 438 -21.00 -28.27 10.76
C GLU A 438 -19.97 -27.11 10.80
N ALA A 439 -20.26 -26.10 11.62
CA ALA A 439 -19.31 -24.98 11.82
C ALA A 439 -18.03 -25.49 12.50
N THR A 440 -16.87 -25.19 11.91
CA THR A 440 -15.55 -25.64 12.38
C THR A 440 -14.66 -24.46 12.76
N GLY A 441 -13.55 -24.73 13.45
CA GLY A 441 -12.53 -23.72 13.78
C GLY A 441 -12.78 -22.95 15.07
N PHE A 442 -13.74 -23.38 15.90
CA PHE A 442 -14.00 -22.77 17.21
C PHE A 442 -13.26 -23.48 18.33
N GLU A 443 -12.78 -22.69 19.28
CA GLU A 443 -12.20 -23.13 20.54
C GLU A 443 -12.76 -22.26 21.68
N VAL A 444 -12.94 -22.87 22.87
CA VAL A 444 -13.37 -22.14 24.07
C VAL A 444 -12.41 -22.39 25.25
N ALA A 445 -12.31 -21.43 26.13
CA ALA A 445 -11.55 -21.54 27.38
C ALA A 445 -12.40 -21.15 28.59
N GLY A 446 -12.18 -21.82 29.70
CA GLY A 446 -12.67 -21.45 31.02
C GLY A 446 -11.79 -20.37 31.68
N GLY A 447 -12.02 -20.12 32.96
CA GLY A 447 -11.24 -19.13 33.74
C GLY A 447 -9.73 -19.45 33.87
N ASP A 448 -9.28 -20.64 33.49
CA ASP A 448 -7.89 -21.03 33.46
C ASP A 448 -7.15 -20.60 32.16
N GLY A 449 -7.87 -20.05 31.20
CA GLY A 449 -7.34 -19.57 29.91
C GLY A 449 -6.86 -20.65 28.95
N LYS A 450 -7.16 -21.94 29.23
CA LYS A 450 -6.77 -23.04 28.37
C LYS A 450 -7.83 -23.32 27.33
N PHE A 451 -7.51 -23.07 26.07
CA PHE A 451 -8.42 -23.32 24.95
C PHE A 451 -8.52 -24.80 24.63
N ALA A 452 -9.74 -25.24 24.39
CA ALA A 452 -10.08 -26.59 23.92
C ALA A 452 -11.01 -26.50 22.70
N PRO A 453 -10.94 -27.45 21.76
CA PRO A 453 -11.87 -27.53 20.65
C PRO A 453 -13.33 -27.51 21.10
N ALA A 454 -14.17 -26.80 20.35
CA ALA A 454 -15.56 -26.59 20.67
C ALA A 454 -16.46 -26.99 19.51
N THR A 455 -17.66 -27.47 19.84
CA THR A 455 -18.77 -27.61 18.90
C THR A 455 -19.46 -26.27 18.73
N ALA A 456 -19.92 -25.98 17.54
CA ALA A 456 -20.57 -24.71 17.22
C ALA A 456 -21.87 -24.95 16.42
N ARG A 457 -22.95 -24.29 16.81
CA ARG A 457 -24.25 -24.35 16.16
C ARG A 457 -24.70 -22.94 15.79
N ILE A 458 -25.03 -22.74 14.52
CA ILE A 458 -25.65 -21.51 14.04
C ILE A 458 -27.06 -21.38 14.62
N ASP A 459 -27.38 -20.17 15.13
CA ASP A 459 -28.67 -19.79 15.63
C ASP A 459 -29.03 -18.38 15.17
N GLY A 460 -29.72 -18.28 14.03
CA GLY A 460 -29.94 -17.03 13.32
C GLY A 460 -28.63 -16.40 12.82
N GLU A 461 -28.34 -15.18 13.26
CA GLU A 461 -27.10 -14.44 12.94
C GLU A 461 -26.02 -14.58 14.04
N THR A 462 -26.15 -15.60 14.90
CA THR A 462 -25.25 -15.89 16.01
C THR A 462 -24.75 -17.33 15.93
N VAL A 463 -23.71 -17.63 16.71
CA VAL A 463 -23.21 -19.01 16.88
C VAL A 463 -23.15 -19.32 18.36
N VAL A 464 -23.77 -20.45 18.76
CA VAL A 464 -23.65 -21.00 20.11
C VAL A 464 -22.50 -22.00 20.13
N VAL A 465 -21.53 -21.78 21.03
CA VAL A 465 -20.26 -22.52 21.08
C VAL A 465 -20.07 -23.12 22.45
N GLY A 466 -19.74 -24.40 22.52
CA GLY A 466 -19.51 -25.09 23.79
C GLY A 466 -18.55 -26.28 23.62
N SER A 467 -18.01 -26.77 24.75
CA SER A 467 -17.12 -27.92 24.77
C SER A 467 -17.40 -28.79 25.97
N ALA A 468 -17.49 -30.11 25.78
CA ALA A 468 -17.66 -31.06 26.90
C ALA A 468 -16.48 -31.05 27.89
N SER A 469 -15.32 -30.53 27.47
CA SER A 469 -14.11 -30.41 28.32
C SER A 469 -14.03 -29.10 29.08
N VAL A 470 -14.93 -28.12 28.81
CA VAL A 470 -14.94 -26.79 29.45
C VAL A 470 -16.37 -26.49 29.90
N ALA A 471 -16.66 -26.78 31.17
CA ALA A 471 -18.04 -26.69 31.71
C ALA A 471 -18.55 -25.24 31.74
N ASP A 472 -17.67 -24.28 32.09
CA ASP A 472 -18.00 -22.86 32.21
C ASP A 472 -17.07 -22.04 31.30
N PRO A 473 -17.34 -21.99 30.00
CA PRO A 473 -16.52 -21.20 29.07
C PRO A 473 -16.69 -19.70 29.29
N VAL A 474 -15.57 -18.96 29.25
CA VAL A 474 -15.54 -17.48 29.39
C VAL A 474 -14.92 -16.80 28.18
N SER A 475 -14.15 -17.52 27.38
CA SER A 475 -13.51 -17.00 26.16
C SER A 475 -13.73 -17.93 24.97
N VAL A 476 -13.77 -17.36 23.77
CA VAL A 476 -13.91 -18.08 22.50
C VAL A 476 -12.92 -17.56 21.49
N ARG A 477 -12.41 -18.46 20.64
CA ARG A 477 -11.61 -18.15 19.47
C ARG A 477 -12.20 -18.83 18.24
N TYR A 478 -11.99 -18.20 17.07
CA TYR A 478 -12.33 -18.75 15.77
C TYR A 478 -11.15 -18.61 14.82
N GLY A 479 -10.80 -19.70 14.14
CA GLY A 479 -9.71 -19.70 13.17
C GLY A 479 -8.35 -19.33 13.77
N TRP A 480 -8.07 -19.73 15.02
CA TRP A 480 -6.89 -19.32 15.77
C TRP A 480 -5.70 -20.25 15.50
N ALA A 481 -5.19 -20.21 14.27
CA ALA A 481 -4.01 -20.94 13.83
C ALA A 481 -3.36 -20.22 12.63
N ASN A 482 -2.14 -20.59 12.28
CA ASN A 482 -1.47 -20.05 11.09
C ASN A 482 -2.23 -20.43 9.81
N SER A 483 -2.69 -21.67 9.72
CA SER A 483 -3.49 -22.18 8.59
C SER A 483 -4.75 -22.91 9.10
N PRO A 484 -5.76 -22.18 9.58
CA PRO A 484 -6.96 -22.79 10.14
C PRO A 484 -7.89 -23.30 9.03
N LEU A 485 -8.71 -24.29 9.40
CA LEU A 485 -9.85 -24.72 8.61
C LEU A 485 -11.10 -23.95 9.08
N CYS A 486 -11.55 -23.01 8.28
CA CYS A 486 -12.69 -22.12 8.56
C CYS A 486 -13.74 -22.27 7.48
N ASN A 487 -15.02 -22.39 7.88
CA ASN A 487 -16.11 -22.63 6.93
C ASN A 487 -17.37 -21.79 7.18
N LEU A 488 -17.27 -20.73 8.00
CA LEU A 488 -18.39 -19.87 8.33
C LEU A 488 -18.45 -18.66 7.40
N PHE A 489 -19.62 -18.38 6.82
CA PHE A 489 -19.84 -17.34 5.81
C PHE A 489 -21.20 -16.64 6.04
N ASN A 490 -21.38 -15.46 5.47
CA ASN A 490 -22.70 -14.84 5.33
C ASN A 490 -23.39 -15.24 4.01
N GLU A 491 -24.60 -14.72 3.76
CA GLU A 491 -25.38 -15.05 2.55
C GLU A 491 -24.72 -14.56 1.24
N ASP A 492 -23.88 -13.53 1.32
CA ASP A 492 -23.11 -12.99 0.18
C ASP A 492 -21.86 -13.84 -0.13
N GLY A 493 -21.62 -14.91 0.64
CA GLY A 493 -20.50 -15.83 0.47
C GLY A 493 -19.17 -15.26 0.96
N LEU A 494 -19.18 -14.20 1.76
CA LEU A 494 -18.00 -13.61 2.37
C LEU A 494 -17.62 -14.36 3.66
N PRO A 495 -16.34 -14.72 3.85
CA PRO A 495 -15.89 -15.53 4.97
C PRO A 495 -15.82 -14.73 6.28
N THR A 496 -16.07 -15.42 7.38
CA THR A 496 -15.90 -14.88 8.73
C THR A 496 -14.43 -14.60 9.03
N SER A 497 -14.12 -13.40 9.55
CA SER A 497 -12.79 -13.09 10.04
C SER A 497 -12.42 -13.96 11.25
N PRO A 498 -11.23 -14.58 11.30
CA PRO A 498 -10.66 -15.08 12.54
C PRO A 498 -10.65 -14.04 13.65
N PHE A 499 -10.89 -14.48 14.89
CA PHE A 499 -10.93 -13.59 16.05
C PHE A 499 -10.61 -14.29 17.37
N THR A 500 -10.35 -13.51 18.42
CA THR A 500 -10.43 -13.91 19.82
C THR A 500 -11.32 -12.96 20.61
N SER A 501 -12.08 -13.48 21.58
CA SER A 501 -12.81 -12.68 22.55
C SER A 501 -11.94 -12.21 23.72
N GLU A 502 -10.71 -12.65 23.84
CA GLU A 502 -9.75 -12.17 24.82
C GLU A 502 -9.40 -10.69 24.57
N ARG A 503 -9.24 -9.91 25.63
CA ARG A 503 -8.95 -8.48 25.58
C ARG A 503 -7.44 -8.21 25.46
#